data_7d0e4bf371d882b7830650655180999e
#
_entry.id   7d0e4bf371d882b7830650655180999e
#
_cell.length_a   1.000
_cell.length_b   1.000
_cell.length_c   1.000
_cell.angle_alpha   90.00
_cell.angle_beta   90.00
_cell.angle_gamma   90.00
#
_symmetry.space_group_name_H-M   'P 1'
#
loop_
_entity.id
_entity.type
_entity.pdbx_description
1 polymer ?
#
loop_
_entity_poly.entity_id
_entity_poly.type
_entity_poly.pdbx_seq_one_letter_code
_entity_poly.pdbx_strand_id
1 'polypeptide(L)'
;MRYDASDISFYGILRKEILMTLLDVKHVQKIYKTRFQGNQVEALKDIHFTVEKGDYVAIMGESGSGKSTLLNILAMLDKPSRGQVYLNGTDTATIKNSQASSFRREKLGFVFQDFNLLDTLSVKDNILLPLVLSRRPITEMMKKLVVTAENLGINQLQEKYPYEISGGQKQRVAVARAIITDPEILLADEPTGALDSKSSAALLDVFDEINERGQTILMVTHSTAAASRAKRVLFIKDGILYNQIYRGEKTERQMFQEISDTLTVMASEVN
;
A
#
# COMPACT_ATOMS: atom_id res chain seq x y z
N MET A 1 -9.10 20.64 -45.09
CA MET A 1 -8.56 20.81 -43.74
C MET A 1 -7.59 19.67 -43.48
N ARG A 2 -6.30 19.95 -43.38
CA ARG A 2 -5.26 18.96 -43.03
C ARG A 2 -5.18 18.95 -41.49
N TYR A 3 -5.51 17.83 -40.89
CA TYR A 3 -5.25 17.61 -39.47
C TYR A 3 -3.75 17.39 -39.29
N ASP A 4 -3.13 18.15 -38.40
CA ASP A 4 -1.70 18.07 -38.10
C ASP A 4 -1.39 16.83 -37.29
N ALA A 5 -0.36 16.07 -37.70
CA ALA A 5 0.04 14.82 -37.01
C ALA A 5 0.52 15.04 -35.55
N SER A 6 0.82 16.31 -35.17
CA SER A 6 1.20 16.69 -33.81
C SER A 6 0.03 16.61 -32.80
N ASP A 7 -1.20 16.87 -33.24
CA ASP A 7 -2.38 16.81 -32.37
C ASP A 7 -2.70 15.38 -31.95
N ILE A 8 -2.48 14.40 -32.84
CA ILE A 8 -2.72 12.98 -32.53
C ILE A 8 -1.73 12.45 -31.49
N SER A 9 -0.48 12.94 -31.52
CA SER A 9 0.57 12.56 -30.56
C SER A 9 0.26 13.09 -29.16
N PHE A 10 -0.19 14.35 -29.05
CA PHE A 10 -0.49 14.98 -27.75
C PHE A 10 -1.71 14.35 -27.05
N TYR A 11 -2.80 14.10 -27.79
CA TYR A 11 -3.97 13.38 -27.28
C TYR A 11 -3.68 11.91 -26.96
N GLY A 12 -2.78 11.28 -27.72
CA GLY A 12 -2.33 9.92 -27.46
C GLY A 12 -1.51 9.80 -26.17
N ILE A 13 -0.64 10.76 -25.89
CA ILE A 13 0.17 10.83 -24.66
C ILE A 13 -0.72 11.11 -23.45
N LEU A 14 -1.61 12.11 -23.52
CA LEU A 14 -2.58 12.42 -22.46
C LEU A 14 -3.51 11.22 -22.14
N ARG A 15 -3.98 10.51 -23.19
CA ARG A 15 -4.82 9.33 -23.02
C ARG A 15 -4.05 8.15 -22.43
N LYS A 16 -2.74 8.03 -22.73
CA LYS A 16 -1.87 7.00 -22.17
C LYS A 16 -1.53 7.28 -20.70
N GLU A 17 -1.27 8.55 -20.34
CA GLU A 17 -1.07 8.97 -18.95
C GLU A 17 -2.32 8.78 -18.09
N ILE A 18 -3.51 9.16 -18.58
CA ILE A 18 -4.80 8.97 -17.88
C ILE A 18 -5.13 7.50 -17.70
N LEU A 19 -4.72 6.60 -18.62
CA LEU A 19 -4.97 5.17 -18.54
C LEU A 19 -3.99 4.41 -17.63
N MET A 20 -2.89 5.03 -17.19
CA MET A 20 -1.87 4.40 -16.34
C MET A 20 -1.98 4.78 -14.87
N THR A 21 -2.65 5.90 -14.53
CA THR A 21 -2.82 6.34 -13.14
C THR A 21 -3.83 5.43 -12.43
N LEU A 22 -3.33 4.66 -11.47
CA LEU A 22 -4.15 3.77 -10.65
C LEU A 22 -4.71 4.49 -9.42
N LEU A 23 -3.86 5.21 -8.70
CA LEU A 23 -4.24 5.99 -7.53
C LEU A 23 -3.91 7.46 -7.78
N ASP A 24 -4.90 8.34 -7.57
CA ASP A 24 -4.74 9.79 -7.69
C ASP A 24 -5.24 10.46 -6.41
N VAL A 25 -4.32 11.05 -5.67
CA VAL A 25 -4.55 11.74 -4.40
C VAL A 25 -4.46 13.23 -4.65
N LYS A 26 -5.59 13.95 -4.49
CA LYS A 26 -5.72 15.36 -4.83
C LYS A 26 -5.95 16.22 -3.60
N HIS A 27 -4.92 16.95 -3.18
CA HIS A 27 -4.99 17.96 -2.13
C HIS A 27 -5.72 17.48 -0.87
N VAL A 28 -5.37 16.26 -0.41
CA VAL A 28 -6.00 15.63 0.74
C VAL A 28 -5.58 16.32 2.02
N GLN A 29 -6.58 16.76 2.78
CA GLN A 29 -6.46 17.33 4.10
C GLN A 29 -7.23 16.49 5.12
N LYS A 30 -6.68 16.31 6.32
CA LYS A 30 -7.35 15.65 7.43
C LYS A 30 -7.20 16.41 8.72
N ILE A 31 -8.35 16.79 9.30
CA ILE A 31 -8.45 17.49 10.57
C ILE A 31 -9.26 16.63 11.53
N TYR A 32 -8.67 16.25 12.65
CA TYR A 32 -9.34 15.61 13.77
C TYR A 32 -9.79 16.65 14.78
N LYS A 33 -11.06 16.57 15.20
CA LYS A 33 -11.64 17.44 16.24
C LYS A 33 -11.80 16.65 17.52
N THR A 34 -11.19 17.12 18.62
CA THR A 34 -11.38 16.53 19.94
C THR A 34 -12.74 16.94 20.52
N ARG A 35 -13.45 15.98 21.13
CA ARG A 35 -14.82 16.19 21.66
C ARG A 35 -14.89 17.20 22.83
N PHE A 36 -13.80 17.42 23.57
CA PHE A 36 -13.84 18.05 24.89
C PHE A 36 -13.14 19.40 25.04
N GLN A 37 -12.40 19.94 24.05
CA GLN A 37 -11.68 21.21 24.21
C GLN A 37 -11.57 22.07 22.95
N GLY A 38 -12.29 21.77 21.88
CA GLY A 38 -12.20 22.56 20.63
C GLY A 38 -10.84 22.49 19.92
N ASN A 39 -9.87 21.74 20.47
CA ASN A 39 -8.56 21.56 19.85
C ASN A 39 -8.71 20.76 18.55
N GLN A 40 -8.12 21.27 17.50
CA GLN A 40 -8.07 20.60 16.19
C GLN A 40 -6.64 20.17 15.96
N VAL A 41 -6.48 18.91 15.50
CA VAL A 41 -5.19 18.39 15.05
C VAL A 41 -5.28 18.20 13.54
N GLU A 42 -4.50 18.96 12.81
CA GLU A 42 -4.37 18.86 11.37
C GLU A 42 -3.31 17.81 11.05
N ALA A 43 -3.76 16.56 10.86
CA ALA A 43 -2.88 15.42 10.61
C ALA A 43 -2.35 15.40 9.17
N LEU A 44 -3.13 15.90 8.21
CA LEU A 44 -2.71 16.11 6.82
C LEU A 44 -3.15 17.51 6.40
N LYS A 45 -2.24 18.26 5.79
CA LYS A 45 -2.47 19.65 5.38
C LYS A 45 -2.73 19.78 3.88
N ASP A 46 -1.87 19.16 3.08
CA ASP A 46 -1.99 19.14 1.62
C ASP A 46 -1.17 17.99 1.05
N ILE A 47 -1.80 16.86 0.86
CA ILE A 47 -1.15 15.69 0.25
C ILE A 47 -1.68 15.52 -1.17
N HIS A 48 -0.75 15.54 -2.14
CA HIS A 48 -1.07 15.27 -3.54
C HIS A 48 0.04 14.45 -4.20
N PHE A 49 -0.33 13.35 -4.82
CA PHE A 49 0.53 12.48 -5.63
C PHE A 49 -0.30 11.49 -6.43
N THR A 50 0.33 10.90 -7.43
CA THR A 50 -0.25 9.81 -8.22
C THR A 50 0.57 8.54 -8.06
N VAL A 51 -0.05 7.37 -8.27
CA VAL A 51 0.62 6.07 -8.36
C VAL A 51 0.15 5.41 -9.66
N GLU A 52 1.09 4.96 -10.46
CA GLU A 52 0.80 4.24 -11.69
C GLU A 52 0.60 2.74 -11.43
N LYS A 53 -0.07 2.07 -12.36
CA LYS A 53 -0.23 0.61 -12.26
C LYS A 53 1.14 -0.08 -12.37
N GLY A 54 1.42 -0.97 -11.42
CA GLY A 54 2.71 -1.67 -11.31
C GLY A 54 3.80 -0.89 -10.60
N ASP A 55 3.49 0.28 -10.05
CA ASP A 55 4.41 1.01 -9.17
C ASP A 55 4.64 0.28 -7.85
N TYR A 56 5.84 0.49 -7.30
CA TYR A 56 6.17 0.17 -5.92
C TYR A 56 6.60 1.47 -5.23
N VAL A 57 5.72 2.02 -4.42
CA VAL A 57 5.91 3.31 -3.74
C VAL A 57 6.08 3.08 -2.24
N ALA A 58 7.12 3.64 -1.66
CA ALA A 58 7.28 3.72 -0.21
C ALA A 58 6.93 5.13 0.29
N ILE A 59 6.27 5.23 1.45
CA ILE A 59 5.98 6.47 2.15
C ILE A 59 6.77 6.47 3.45
N MET A 60 7.63 7.45 3.61
CA MET A 60 8.48 7.66 4.79
C MET A 60 8.20 8.99 5.47
N GLY A 61 8.68 9.15 6.69
CA GLY A 61 8.57 10.38 7.49
C GLY A 61 8.62 10.08 8.96
N GLU A 62 8.73 11.11 9.79
CA GLU A 62 8.78 10.99 11.24
C GLU A 62 7.49 10.43 11.85
N SER A 63 7.56 9.98 13.10
CA SER A 63 6.37 9.62 13.86
C SER A 63 5.43 10.83 13.98
N GLY A 64 4.13 10.62 13.75
CA GLY A 64 3.16 11.71 13.77
C GLY A 64 3.06 12.56 12.50
N SER A 65 3.87 12.33 11.45
CA SER A 65 3.82 13.11 10.20
C SER A 65 2.55 12.89 9.36
N GLY A 66 1.66 11.95 9.74
CA GLY A 66 0.39 11.71 9.05
C GLY A 66 0.34 10.45 8.17
N LYS A 67 1.39 9.62 8.11
CA LYS A 67 1.47 8.43 7.24
C LYS A 67 0.32 7.43 7.46
N SER A 68 0.08 7.02 8.70
CA SER A 68 -1.02 6.09 9.01
C SER A 68 -2.39 6.71 8.77
N THR A 69 -2.52 8.04 8.98
CA THR A 69 -3.75 8.78 8.62
C THR A 69 -3.99 8.73 7.10
N LEU A 70 -2.95 8.97 6.31
CA LEU A 70 -3.03 8.88 4.86
C LEU A 70 -3.39 7.47 4.43
N LEU A 71 -2.69 6.45 4.97
CA LEU A 71 -2.95 5.05 4.63
C LEU A 71 -4.40 4.63 4.97
N ASN A 72 -4.94 5.08 6.11
CA ASN A 72 -6.33 4.83 6.49
C ASN A 72 -7.33 5.48 5.52
N ILE A 73 -7.03 6.67 5.00
CA ILE A 73 -7.85 7.32 3.98
C ILE A 73 -7.79 6.54 2.67
N LEU A 74 -6.60 6.13 2.23
CA LEU A 74 -6.42 5.32 1.01
C LEU A 74 -7.09 3.95 1.13
N ALA A 75 -7.08 3.37 2.32
CA ALA A 75 -7.79 2.12 2.64
C ALA A 75 -9.31 2.31 2.79
N MET A 76 -9.84 3.53 2.67
CA MET A 76 -11.24 3.85 2.93
C MET A 76 -11.73 3.45 4.34
N LEU A 77 -10.82 3.43 5.32
CA LEU A 77 -11.12 3.25 6.74
C LEU A 77 -11.46 4.58 7.40
N ASP A 78 -10.96 5.68 6.84
CA ASP A 78 -11.27 7.06 7.22
C ASP A 78 -11.57 7.90 5.97
N LYS A 79 -12.13 9.09 6.17
CA LYS A 79 -12.45 10.04 5.08
C LYS A 79 -11.58 11.28 5.19
N PRO A 80 -11.14 11.86 4.08
CA PRO A 80 -10.47 13.15 4.10
C PRO A 80 -11.45 14.23 4.58
N SER A 81 -10.93 15.28 5.23
CA SER A 81 -11.72 16.48 5.56
C SER A 81 -11.93 17.37 4.35
N ARG A 82 -10.93 17.39 3.44
CA ARG A 82 -10.96 18.05 2.13
C ARG A 82 -10.10 17.28 1.14
N GLY A 83 -10.22 17.60 -0.14
CA GLY A 83 -9.51 16.90 -1.22
C GLY A 83 -10.23 15.62 -1.63
N GLN A 84 -9.64 14.89 -2.55
CA GLN A 84 -10.26 13.72 -3.19
C GLN A 84 -9.23 12.61 -3.38
N VAL A 85 -9.70 11.36 -3.37
CA VAL A 85 -8.90 10.17 -3.69
C VAL A 85 -9.63 9.37 -4.75
N TYR A 86 -8.95 9.13 -5.85
CA TYR A 86 -9.46 8.31 -6.94
C TYR A 86 -8.67 7.00 -7.01
N LEU A 87 -9.38 5.89 -7.09
CA LEU A 87 -8.79 4.58 -7.39
C LEU A 87 -9.34 4.11 -8.74
N ASN A 88 -8.44 3.91 -9.69
CA ASN A 88 -8.78 3.52 -11.06
C ASN A 88 -9.91 4.40 -11.66
N GLY A 89 -9.78 5.71 -11.51
CA GLY A 89 -10.75 6.71 -11.96
C GLY A 89 -12.04 6.83 -11.12
N THR A 90 -12.24 5.95 -10.13
CA THR A 90 -13.40 6.00 -9.24
C THR A 90 -13.12 6.88 -8.03
N ASP A 91 -13.89 7.95 -7.82
CA ASP A 91 -13.83 8.77 -6.60
C ASP A 91 -14.32 7.96 -5.40
N THR A 92 -13.41 7.69 -4.46
CA THR A 92 -13.69 6.86 -3.27
C THR A 92 -14.75 7.47 -2.36
N ALA A 93 -14.95 8.81 -2.40
CA ALA A 93 -15.96 9.50 -1.62
C ALA A 93 -17.40 9.21 -2.11
N THR A 94 -17.55 8.81 -3.38
CA THR A 94 -18.87 8.49 -3.98
C THR A 94 -19.37 7.09 -3.60
N ILE A 95 -18.49 6.25 -3.05
CA ILE A 95 -18.81 4.86 -2.69
C ILE A 95 -19.69 4.87 -1.44
N LYS A 96 -20.90 4.32 -1.56
CA LYS A 96 -21.86 4.22 -0.45
C LYS A 96 -21.30 3.35 0.67
N ASN A 97 -21.60 3.67 1.92
CA ASN A 97 -21.15 2.91 3.09
C ASN A 97 -21.51 1.41 3.01
N SER A 98 -22.67 1.08 2.45
CA SER A 98 -23.11 -0.30 2.22
C SER A 98 -22.24 -1.07 1.21
N GLN A 99 -21.54 -0.37 0.32
CA GLN A 99 -20.68 -0.94 -0.72
C GLN A 99 -19.18 -0.86 -0.35
N ALA A 100 -18.83 -0.02 0.64
CA ALA A 100 -17.44 0.24 0.99
C ALA A 100 -16.67 -1.02 1.41
N SER A 101 -17.30 -1.93 2.16
CA SER A 101 -16.67 -3.20 2.58
C SER A 101 -16.41 -4.15 1.40
N SER A 102 -17.33 -4.20 0.44
CA SER A 102 -17.17 -4.99 -0.79
C SER A 102 -16.06 -4.40 -1.66
N PHE A 103 -16.08 -3.08 -1.84
CA PHE A 103 -15.06 -2.38 -2.60
C PHE A 103 -13.65 -2.59 -2.01
N ARG A 104 -13.48 -2.40 -0.69
CA ARG A 104 -12.19 -2.66 -0.03
C ARG A 104 -11.72 -4.09 -0.27
N ARG A 105 -12.58 -5.07 -0.05
CA ARG A 105 -12.25 -6.49 -0.18
C ARG A 105 -11.87 -6.90 -1.61
N GLU A 106 -12.47 -6.26 -2.62
CA GLU A 106 -12.24 -6.59 -4.03
C GLU A 106 -11.10 -5.79 -4.68
N LYS A 107 -10.89 -4.56 -4.22
CA LYS A 107 -9.97 -3.62 -4.87
C LYS A 107 -8.69 -3.36 -4.09
N LEU A 108 -8.69 -3.58 -2.78
CA LEU A 108 -7.58 -3.28 -1.91
C LEU A 108 -7.08 -4.56 -1.21
N GLY A 109 -5.77 -4.81 -1.28
CA GLY A 109 -5.08 -5.70 -0.36
C GLY A 109 -4.54 -4.89 0.82
N PHE A 110 -4.55 -5.44 2.03
CA PHE A 110 -4.00 -4.76 3.18
C PHE A 110 -3.11 -5.69 4.02
N VAL A 111 -1.87 -5.24 4.28
CA VAL A 111 -0.89 -5.92 5.12
C VAL A 111 -0.58 -5.02 6.30
N PHE A 112 -0.85 -5.51 7.51
CA PHE A 112 -0.63 -4.80 8.77
C PHE A 112 0.69 -5.20 9.42
N GLN A 113 1.23 -4.34 10.27
CA GLN A 113 2.40 -4.63 11.09
C GLN A 113 2.18 -5.84 12.02
N ASP A 114 1.02 -5.92 12.67
CA ASP A 114 0.66 -6.98 13.64
C ASP A 114 -0.01 -8.20 12.99
N PHE A 115 0.20 -8.42 11.69
CA PHE A 115 -0.35 -9.53 10.89
C PHE A 115 -1.89 -9.54 10.81
N ASN A 116 -2.60 -9.25 11.87
CA ASN A 116 -4.06 -9.27 12.00
C ASN A 116 -4.68 -10.59 11.51
N LEU A 117 -4.03 -11.72 11.80
CA LEU A 117 -4.57 -13.05 11.55
C LEU A 117 -5.58 -13.42 12.65
N LEU A 118 -6.58 -14.19 12.29
CA LEU A 118 -7.56 -14.72 13.21
C LEU A 118 -7.02 -16.04 13.79
N ASP A 119 -6.69 -16.05 15.08
CA ASP A 119 -6.10 -17.22 15.76
C ASP A 119 -7.02 -18.44 15.82
N THR A 120 -8.32 -18.21 15.66
CA THR A 120 -9.36 -19.27 15.63
C THR A 120 -9.50 -19.94 14.27
N LEU A 121 -8.86 -19.41 13.23
CA LEU A 121 -8.88 -19.92 11.87
C LEU A 121 -7.52 -20.52 11.51
N SER A 122 -7.53 -21.60 10.72
CA SER A 122 -6.30 -22.13 10.13
C SER A 122 -5.64 -21.10 9.19
N VAL A 123 -4.38 -21.32 8.80
CA VAL A 123 -3.68 -20.52 7.79
C VAL A 123 -4.48 -20.49 6.50
N LYS A 124 -4.96 -21.64 6.03
CA LYS A 124 -5.82 -21.75 4.84
C LYS A 124 -7.07 -20.87 4.96
N ASP A 125 -7.77 -20.96 6.09
CA ASP A 125 -9.02 -20.23 6.29
C ASP A 125 -8.79 -18.71 6.42
N ASN A 126 -7.68 -18.29 7.04
CA ASN A 126 -7.25 -16.89 7.05
C ASN A 126 -7.03 -16.36 5.64
N ILE A 127 -6.34 -17.12 4.78
CA ILE A 127 -6.06 -16.72 3.40
C ILE A 127 -7.37 -16.65 2.59
N LEU A 128 -8.24 -17.65 2.73
CA LEU A 128 -9.47 -17.75 1.96
C LEU A 128 -10.59 -16.79 2.43
N LEU A 129 -10.46 -16.20 3.62
CA LEU A 129 -11.51 -15.39 4.24
C LEU A 129 -12.09 -14.29 3.31
N PRO A 130 -11.28 -13.50 2.57
CA PRO A 130 -11.83 -12.49 1.65
C PRO A 130 -12.68 -13.09 0.52
N LEU A 131 -12.29 -14.26 0.01
CA LEU A 131 -13.04 -14.95 -1.05
C LEU A 131 -14.34 -15.56 -0.53
N VAL A 132 -14.31 -16.12 0.68
CA VAL A 132 -15.51 -16.64 1.37
C VAL A 132 -16.52 -15.52 1.59
N LEU A 133 -16.08 -14.36 2.10
CA LEU A 133 -16.93 -13.18 2.29
C LEU A 133 -17.45 -12.61 0.96
N SER A 134 -16.76 -12.86 -0.14
CA SER A 134 -17.19 -12.51 -1.51
C SER A 134 -18.06 -13.60 -2.15
N ARG A 135 -18.37 -14.69 -1.43
CA ARG A 135 -19.19 -15.83 -1.90
C ARG A 135 -18.66 -16.44 -3.19
N ARG A 136 -17.32 -16.51 -3.34
CA ARG A 136 -16.70 -17.15 -4.51
C ARG A 136 -16.90 -18.67 -4.49
N PRO A 137 -17.00 -19.32 -5.65
CA PRO A 137 -17.09 -20.79 -5.72
C PRO A 137 -15.87 -21.47 -5.08
N ILE A 138 -16.08 -22.57 -4.37
CA ILE A 138 -15.02 -23.33 -3.69
C ILE A 138 -13.91 -23.74 -4.66
N THR A 139 -14.26 -24.16 -5.86
CA THR A 139 -13.30 -24.56 -6.91
C THR A 139 -12.37 -23.42 -7.33
N GLU A 140 -12.88 -22.18 -7.42
CA GLU A 140 -12.09 -20.98 -7.69
C GLU A 140 -11.17 -20.66 -6.50
N MET A 141 -11.72 -20.67 -5.28
CA MET A 141 -10.98 -20.40 -4.05
C MET A 141 -9.78 -21.34 -3.89
N MET A 142 -9.98 -22.64 -4.09
CA MET A 142 -8.92 -23.64 -3.94
C MET A 142 -7.85 -23.51 -5.01
N LYS A 143 -8.20 -23.19 -6.26
CA LYS A 143 -7.21 -22.90 -7.32
C LYS A 143 -6.34 -21.71 -6.96
N LYS A 144 -6.93 -20.59 -6.50
CA LYS A 144 -6.19 -19.41 -6.08
C LYS A 144 -5.31 -19.69 -4.87
N LEU A 145 -5.82 -20.44 -3.88
CA LEU A 145 -5.06 -20.82 -2.71
C LEU A 145 -3.77 -21.56 -3.06
N VAL A 146 -3.85 -22.59 -3.91
CA VAL A 146 -2.67 -23.37 -4.31
C VAL A 146 -1.60 -22.46 -4.92
N VAL A 147 -1.96 -21.65 -5.91
CA VAL A 147 -1.01 -20.74 -6.58
C VAL A 147 -0.42 -19.71 -5.60
N THR A 148 -1.28 -19.12 -4.75
CA THR A 148 -0.83 -18.10 -3.80
C THR A 148 0.09 -18.69 -2.74
N ALA A 149 -0.25 -19.87 -2.21
CA ALA A 149 0.54 -20.53 -1.18
C ALA A 149 1.90 -21.02 -1.71
N GLU A 150 1.96 -21.50 -2.97
CA GLU A 150 3.21 -21.86 -3.66
C GLU A 150 4.11 -20.64 -3.83
N ASN A 151 3.59 -19.56 -4.38
CA ASN A 151 4.33 -18.33 -4.64
C ASN A 151 4.93 -17.72 -3.35
N LEU A 152 4.29 -17.95 -2.22
CA LEU A 152 4.73 -17.39 -0.93
C LEU A 152 5.48 -18.42 -0.05
N GLY A 153 5.67 -19.65 -0.54
CA GLY A 153 6.39 -20.72 0.17
C GLY A 153 5.72 -21.13 1.50
N ILE A 154 4.37 -21.15 1.53
CA ILE A 154 3.57 -21.45 2.74
C ILE A 154 2.66 -22.69 2.58
N ASN A 155 2.83 -23.50 1.52
CA ASN A 155 2.02 -24.69 1.25
C ASN A 155 1.90 -25.64 2.45
N GLN A 156 3.01 -25.87 3.14
CA GLN A 156 3.08 -26.79 4.27
C GLN A 156 2.45 -26.24 5.56
N LEU A 157 2.00 -24.99 5.55
CA LEU A 157 1.43 -24.31 6.71
C LEU A 157 -0.09 -24.30 6.73
N GLN A 158 -0.76 -24.74 5.66
CA GLN A 158 -2.19 -24.49 5.43
C GLN A 158 -3.10 -25.00 6.55
N GLU A 159 -2.79 -26.16 7.14
CA GLU A 159 -3.57 -26.76 8.23
C GLU A 159 -3.14 -26.30 9.62
N LYS A 160 -2.07 -25.50 9.74
CA LYS A 160 -1.62 -24.90 11.00
C LYS A 160 -2.46 -23.68 11.39
N TYR A 161 -2.37 -23.31 12.66
CA TYR A 161 -2.95 -22.09 13.19
C TYR A 161 -1.89 -20.99 13.36
N PRO A 162 -2.27 -19.69 13.43
CA PRO A 162 -1.33 -18.60 13.56
C PRO A 162 -0.34 -18.75 14.75
N TYR A 163 -0.77 -19.29 15.87
CA TYR A 163 0.08 -19.50 17.04
C TYR A 163 1.13 -20.63 16.87
N GLU A 164 1.02 -21.46 15.82
CA GLU A 164 1.96 -22.56 15.52
C GLU A 164 3.05 -22.17 14.52
N ILE A 165 3.06 -20.93 14.03
CA ILE A 165 3.97 -20.48 12.98
C ILE A 165 4.76 -19.26 13.42
N SER A 166 5.96 -19.05 12.83
CA SER A 166 6.84 -17.93 13.14
C SER A 166 6.26 -16.59 12.68
N GLY A 167 6.79 -15.46 13.21
CA GLY A 167 6.39 -14.12 12.79
C GLY A 167 6.53 -13.87 11.29
N GLY A 168 7.65 -14.28 10.69
CA GLY A 168 7.84 -14.16 9.23
C GLY A 168 6.87 -15.03 8.43
N GLN A 169 6.49 -16.21 8.94
CA GLN A 169 5.45 -17.03 8.32
C GLN A 169 4.07 -16.39 8.46
N LYS A 170 3.73 -15.82 9.63
CA LYS A 170 2.49 -15.06 9.84
C LYS A 170 2.37 -13.92 8.83
N GLN A 171 3.46 -13.19 8.60
CA GLN A 171 3.45 -12.07 7.66
C GLN A 171 3.24 -12.53 6.22
N ARG A 172 3.87 -13.64 5.80
CA ARG A 172 3.61 -14.23 4.46
C ARG A 172 2.14 -14.68 4.32
N VAL A 173 1.54 -15.21 5.36
CA VAL A 173 0.10 -15.54 5.40
C VAL A 173 -0.75 -14.29 5.29
N ALA A 174 -0.39 -13.19 5.97
CA ALA A 174 -1.08 -11.90 5.86
C ALA A 174 -0.98 -11.33 4.44
N VAL A 175 0.20 -11.44 3.79
CA VAL A 175 0.38 -11.07 2.37
C VAL A 175 -0.48 -11.96 1.48
N ALA A 176 -0.48 -13.29 1.69
CA ALA A 176 -1.32 -14.22 0.92
C ALA A 176 -2.80 -13.83 0.98
N ARG A 177 -3.31 -13.55 2.19
CA ARG A 177 -4.68 -13.07 2.40
C ARG A 177 -4.95 -11.76 1.67
N ALA A 178 -3.97 -10.85 1.66
CA ALA A 178 -4.13 -9.55 1.04
C ALA A 178 -4.19 -9.61 -0.49
N ILE A 179 -3.46 -10.56 -1.13
CA ILE A 179 -3.38 -10.66 -2.60
C ILE A 179 -4.32 -11.68 -3.22
N ILE A 180 -4.96 -12.57 -2.43
CA ILE A 180 -5.78 -13.69 -2.95
C ILE A 180 -6.97 -13.22 -3.80
N THR A 181 -7.43 -11.99 -3.63
CA THR A 181 -8.51 -11.38 -4.39
C THR A 181 -8.07 -10.71 -5.68
N ASP A 182 -6.77 -10.73 -6.02
CA ASP A 182 -6.15 -9.95 -7.11
C ASP A 182 -6.49 -8.45 -7.00
N PRO A 183 -6.13 -7.79 -5.89
CA PRO A 183 -6.48 -6.39 -5.66
C PRO A 183 -5.78 -5.46 -6.66
N GLU A 184 -6.37 -4.29 -6.90
CA GLU A 184 -5.76 -3.27 -7.77
C GLU A 184 -4.49 -2.68 -7.12
N ILE A 185 -4.49 -2.52 -5.80
CA ILE A 185 -3.34 -2.02 -5.03
C ILE A 185 -3.19 -2.78 -3.71
N LEU A 186 -1.94 -3.07 -3.35
CA LEU A 186 -1.54 -3.62 -2.05
C LEU A 186 -1.06 -2.47 -1.17
N LEU A 187 -1.76 -2.21 -0.08
CA LEU A 187 -1.39 -1.25 0.96
C LEU A 187 -0.69 -2.00 2.09
N ALA A 188 0.48 -1.55 2.51
CA ALA A 188 1.25 -2.17 3.58
C ALA A 188 1.62 -1.13 4.65
N ASP A 189 1.28 -1.40 5.90
CA ASP A 189 1.61 -0.55 7.05
C ASP A 189 2.69 -1.23 7.88
N GLU A 190 3.92 -0.70 7.80
CA GLU A 190 5.11 -1.20 8.51
C GLU A 190 5.27 -2.74 8.42
N PRO A 191 5.25 -3.35 7.22
CA PRO A 191 5.11 -4.80 7.09
C PRO A 191 6.28 -5.60 7.67
N THR A 192 7.42 -4.95 7.92
CA THR A 192 8.62 -5.56 8.52
C THR A 192 8.81 -5.20 9.99
N GLY A 193 7.98 -4.33 10.57
CA GLY A 193 8.18 -3.74 11.89
C GLY A 193 8.18 -4.73 13.06
N ALA A 194 7.51 -5.87 12.92
CA ALA A 194 7.44 -6.93 13.94
C ALA A 194 8.40 -8.11 13.66
N LEU A 195 9.31 -7.98 12.67
CA LEU A 195 10.15 -9.07 12.20
C LEU A 195 11.64 -8.84 12.54
N ASP A 196 12.38 -9.94 12.71
CA ASP A 196 13.84 -9.93 12.71
C ASP A 196 14.41 -9.58 11.30
N SER A 197 15.68 -9.21 11.23
CA SER A 197 16.31 -8.75 9.98
C SER A 197 16.27 -9.77 8.86
N LYS A 198 16.42 -11.07 9.17
CA LYS A 198 16.38 -12.15 8.17
C LYS A 198 14.98 -12.35 7.62
N SER A 199 13.98 -12.36 8.50
CA SER A 199 12.57 -12.47 8.12
C SER A 199 12.10 -11.23 7.35
N SER A 200 12.60 -10.04 7.71
CA SER A 200 12.33 -8.80 7.00
C SER A 200 12.87 -8.83 5.57
N ALA A 201 14.13 -9.22 5.39
CA ALA A 201 14.72 -9.35 4.04
C ALA A 201 13.94 -10.34 3.18
N ALA A 202 13.63 -11.54 3.71
CA ALA A 202 12.86 -12.54 3.00
C ALA A 202 11.41 -12.12 2.68
N LEU A 203 10.82 -11.23 3.48
CA LEU A 203 9.51 -10.65 3.18
C LEU A 203 9.62 -9.60 2.07
N LEU A 204 10.65 -8.75 2.09
CA LEU A 204 10.87 -7.75 1.05
C LEU A 204 11.13 -8.39 -0.32
N ASP A 205 11.85 -9.53 -0.37
CA ASP A 205 12.01 -10.32 -1.59
C ASP A 205 10.64 -10.76 -2.14
N VAL A 206 9.71 -11.15 -1.27
CA VAL A 206 8.32 -11.47 -1.65
C VAL A 206 7.59 -10.25 -2.22
N PHE A 207 7.76 -9.06 -1.64
CA PHE A 207 7.16 -7.83 -2.17
C PHE A 207 7.72 -7.48 -3.55
N ASP A 208 9.03 -7.64 -3.76
CA ASP A 208 9.67 -7.43 -5.06
C ASP A 208 9.09 -8.38 -6.12
N GLU A 209 9.01 -9.69 -5.83
CA GLU A 209 8.43 -10.69 -6.73
C GLU A 209 6.96 -10.39 -7.09
N ILE A 210 6.16 -9.97 -6.11
CA ILE A 210 4.76 -9.61 -6.32
C ILE A 210 4.66 -8.36 -7.23
N ASN A 211 5.54 -7.37 -7.01
CA ASN A 211 5.56 -6.17 -7.84
C ASN A 211 6.07 -6.46 -9.27
N GLU A 212 7.07 -7.30 -9.44
CA GLU A 212 7.56 -7.75 -10.76
C GLU A 212 6.47 -8.45 -11.57
N ARG A 213 5.52 -9.13 -10.91
CA ARG A 213 4.32 -9.72 -11.54
C ARG A 213 3.22 -8.69 -11.84
N GLY A 214 3.47 -7.40 -11.61
CA GLY A 214 2.59 -6.28 -11.97
C GLY A 214 1.68 -5.79 -10.85
N GLN A 215 1.79 -6.30 -9.61
CA GLN A 215 1.03 -5.79 -8.48
C GLN A 215 1.52 -4.38 -8.10
N THR A 216 0.61 -3.43 -8.03
CA THR A 216 0.91 -2.11 -7.48
C THR A 216 1.01 -2.18 -5.96
N ILE A 217 2.06 -1.60 -5.39
CA ILE A 217 2.34 -1.63 -3.95
C ILE A 217 2.54 -0.21 -3.43
N LEU A 218 1.87 0.12 -2.32
CA LEU A 218 2.12 1.32 -1.55
C LEU A 218 2.41 0.90 -0.11
N MET A 219 3.63 1.14 0.34
CA MET A 219 4.14 0.72 1.65
C MET A 219 4.46 1.93 2.51
N VAL A 220 3.92 2.00 3.69
CA VAL A 220 4.37 2.91 4.75
C VAL A 220 5.46 2.22 5.55
N THR A 221 6.60 2.87 5.75
CA THR A 221 7.69 2.30 6.55
C THR A 221 8.63 3.36 7.13
N HIS A 222 9.22 3.06 8.28
CA HIS A 222 10.34 3.78 8.86
C HIS A 222 11.69 3.15 8.48
N SER A 223 11.68 1.96 7.89
CA SER A 223 12.90 1.25 7.49
C SER A 223 13.44 1.78 6.17
N THR A 224 14.62 2.40 6.19
CA THR A 224 15.36 2.80 4.98
C THR A 224 15.64 1.61 4.08
N ALA A 225 15.95 0.45 4.66
CA ALA A 225 16.18 -0.79 3.90
C ALA A 225 14.91 -1.26 3.18
N ALA A 226 13.74 -1.17 3.83
CA ALA A 226 12.49 -1.49 3.16
C ALA A 226 12.13 -0.49 2.06
N ALA A 227 12.30 0.80 2.32
CA ALA A 227 12.02 1.86 1.36
C ALA A 227 12.97 1.83 0.15
N SER A 228 14.24 1.39 0.32
CA SER A 228 15.21 1.30 -0.79
C SER A 228 14.85 0.25 -1.83
N ARG A 229 13.93 -0.69 -1.53
CA ARG A 229 13.38 -1.64 -2.49
C ARG A 229 12.37 -1.00 -3.44
N ALA A 230 11.70 0.08 -3.02
CA ALA A 230 10.66 0.73 -3.81
C ALA A 230 11.23 1.44 -5.07
N LYS A 231 10.40 1.57 -6.10
CA LYS A 231 10.70 2.35 -7.32
C LYS A 231 10.66 3.86 -7.06
N ARG A 232 9.89 4.27 -6.05
CA ARG A 232 9.73 5.67 -5.66
C ARG A 232 9.50 5.77 -4.15
N VAL A 233 10.11 6.77 -3.53
CA VAL A 233 9.92 7.08 -2.10
C VAL A 233 9.33 8.47 -1.98
N LEU A 234 8.24 8.58 -1.23
CA LEU A 234 7.58 9.83 -0.85
C LEU A 234 7.91 10.13 0.62
N PHE A 235 8.32 11.34 0.91
CA PHE A 235 8.60 11.79 2.27
C PHE A 235 7.49 12.71 2.75
N ILE A 236 6.88 12.37 3.88
CA ILE A 236 5.86 13.20 4.54
C ILE A 236 6.45 13.83 5.79
N LYS A 237 6.37 15.17 5.88
CA LYS A 237 6.75 15.98 7.04
C LYS A 237 5.59 16.92 7.38
N ASP A 238 5.18 16.95 8.63
CA ASP A 238 4.14 17.87 9.14
C ASP A 238 2.83 17.89 8.32
N GLY A 239 2.42 16.74 7.82
CA GLY A 239 1.18 16.58 7.05
C GLY A 239 1.25 17.07 5.60
N ILE A 240 2.44 17.31 5.06
CA ILE A 240 2.65 17.64 3.64
C ILE A 240 3.62 16.68 2.97
N LEU A 241 3.52 16.57 1.64
CA LEU A 241 4.54 15.89 0.83
C LEU A 241 5.77 16.81 0.74
N TYR A 242 6.83 16.45 1.48
CA TYR A 242 8.05 17.23 1.59
C TYR A 242 8.98 17.03 0.40
N ASN A 243 9.24 15.76 0.03
CA ASN A 243 10.16 15.39 -1.04
C ASN A 243 9.76 14.05 -1.65
N GLN A 244 10.33 13.74 -2.81
CA GLN A 244 10.22 12.43 -3.45
C GLN A 244 11.50 12.04 -4.16
N ILE A 245 11.85 10.76 -4.09
CA ILE A 245 13.01 10.16 -4.74
C ILE A 245 12.54 9.06 -5.68
N TYR A 246 13.02 9.07 -6.90
CA TYR A 246 12.83 7.99 -7.87
C TYR A 246 14.07 7.12 -7.94
N ARG A 247 13.88 5.80 -7.97
CA ARG A 247 14.98 4.84 -8.08
C ARG A 247 15.67 4.96 -9.44
N GLY A 248 14.91 4.96 -10.53
CA GLY A 248 15.49 4.95 -11.87
C GLY A 248 16.50 3.81 -12.03
N GLU A 249 17.72 4.15 -12.46
CA GLU A 249 18.84 3.20 -12.63
C GLU A 249 19.69 2.99 -11.38
N LYS A 250 19.30 3.57 -10.22
CA LYS A 250 20.04 3.46 -8.97
C LYS A 250 19.97 2.05 -8.42
N THR A 251 21.10 1.58 -7.89
CA THR A 251 21.15 0.37 -7.09
C THR A 251 20.42 0.56 -5.77
N GLU A 252 20.04 -0.53 -5.11
CA GLU A 252 19.43 -0.49 -3.77
C GLU A 252 20.31 0.27 -2.78
N ARG A 253 21.64 0.08 -2.82
CA ARG A 253 22.59 0.79 -1.96
C ARG A 253 22.62 2.30 -2.20
N GLN A 254 22.55 2.75 -3.44
CA GLN A 254 22.49 4.17 -3.78
C GLN A 254 21.16 4.77 -3.32
N MET A 255 20.07 4.04 -3.51
CA MET A 255 18.75 4.45 -3.03
C MET A 255 18.72 4.55 -1.50
N PHE A 256 19.28 3.56 -0.79
CA PHE A 256 19.43 3.58 0.67
C PHE A 256 20.18 4.82 1.15
N GLN A 257 21.31 5.16 0.51
CA GLN A 257 22.10 6.33 0.88
C GLN A 257 21.32 7.63 0.68
N GLU A 258 20.69 7.81 -0.46
CA GLU A 258 19.92 9.02 -0.80
C GLU A 258 18.71 9.21 0.14
N ILE A 259 18.04 8.12 0.51
CA ILE A 259 16.97 8.14 1.51
C ILE A 259 17.51 8.56 2.87
N SER A 260 18.65 7.99 3.30
CA SER A 260 19.28 8.33 4.59
C SER A 260 19.70 9.79 4.68
N ASP A 261 20.29 10.31 3.59
CA ASP A 261 20.68 11.72 3.50
C ASP A 261 19.45 12.63 3.56
N THR A 262 18.37 12.29 2.86
CA THR A 262 17.12 13.04 2.89
C THR A 262 16.50 13.08 4.29
N LEU A 263 16.45 11.93 4.98
CA LEU A 263 15.95 11.86 6.37
C LEU A 263 16.80 12.71 7.32
N THR A 264 18.12 12.75 7.14
CA THR A 264 19.03 13.58 7.93
C THR A 264 18.75 15.06 7.73
N VAL A 265 18.55 15.51 6.47
CA VAL A 265 18.17 16.89 6.17
C VAL A 265 16.82 17.23 6.79
N MET A 266 15.81 16.36 6.62
CA MET A 266 14.49 16.56 7.21
C MET A 266 14.53 16.76 8.72
N ALA A 267 15.36 15.98 9.43
CA ALA A 267 15.53 16.08 10.88
C ALA A 267 16.25 17.37 11.30
N SER A 268 17.22 17.88 10.51
CA SER A 268 17.96 19.08 10.83
C SER A 268 17.17 20.39 10.68
N GLU A 269 16.08 20.39 9.91
CA GLU A 269 15.21 21.57 9.71
C GLU A 269 14.19 21.79 10.86
N VAL A 270 14.25 21.01 11.92
CA VAL A 270 13.35 21.08 13.09
C VAL A 270 13.90 22.03 14.19
N ASN A 271 15.09 22.62 13.99
CA ASN A 271 15.73 23.53 14.97
C ASN A 271 15.55 25.01 14.62
#